data_9379262fc638766e748479b96cf8dfc2
#
_entry.id   9379262fc638766e748479b96cf8dfc2
#
_cell.length_a   1.000
_cell.length_b   1.000
_cell.length_c   1.000
_cell.angle_alpha   90.00
_cell.angle_beta   90.00
_cell.angle_gamma   90.00
#
_symmetry.space_group_name_H-M   'P 1'
#
loop_
_entity.id
_entity.type
_entity.pdbx_description
1 polymer ?
#
loop_
_entity_poly.entity_id
_entity_poly.type
_entity_poly.pdbx_seq_one_letter_code
_entity_poly.pdbx_strand_id
1 'polypeptide(L)'
;MTSFVLKCIAMITMLIDHTSIAYFGYTTLFNVIGRIAFPIFAFQISEGYIHTKNLKKYFLRLFCFAIISQVPFMLFNSTFTNNFSFNIFGTLFVGLLAIWLYDKIANCDFELTKNKKFDLIINKVVGFVSVILFGIISEVCHFDYGFWGIAIIFLFYFFKNDKLGMLIFYITACIIKYGVNIIVYGYHYLYVLLCIGTILPIIFIFLYNGKQGKKIKYLLYAFYPVHLLILYFIFK
;
A
#
# COMPACT_ATOMS: atom_id res chain seq x y z
N MET A 1 -0.34 16.78 -11.32
CA MET A 1 -1.50 16.52 -10.42
C MET A 1 -1.12 16.81 -8.98
N THR A 2 -2.07 17.21 -8.10
CA THR A 2 -1.76 17.40 -6.66
C THR A 2 -2.03 16.12 -5.86
N SER A 3 -1.51 16.02 -4.64
CA SER A 3 -1.83 14.91 -3.70
C SER A 3 -3.34 14.78 -3.43
N PHE A 4 -4.08 15.91 -3.44
CA PHE A 4 -5.53 15.90 -3.33
C PHE A 4 -6.19 15.12 -4.48
N VAL A 5 -5.80 15.40 -5.73
CA VAL A 5 -6.38 14.73 -6.91
C VAL A 5 -6.06 13.23 -6.91
N LEU A 6 -4.82 12.85 -6.55
CA LEU A 6 -4.44 11.45 -6.39
C LEU A 6 -5.33 10.73 -5.36
N LYS A 7 -5.59 11.36 -4.21
CA LYS A 7 -6.49 10.79 -3.18
C LYS A 7 -7.92 10.64 -3.67
N CYS A 8 -8.43 11.61 -4.44
CA CYS A 8 -9.77 11.49 -5.03
C CYS A 8 -9.85 10.31 -6.02
N ILE A 9 -8.85 10.14 -6.89
CA ILE A 9 -8.78 9.00 -7.81
C ILE A 9 -8.78 7.70 -7.02
N ALA A 10 -7.92 7.57 -6.00
CA ALA A 10 -7.83 6.37 -5.19
C ALA A 10 -9.13 6.06 -4.45
N MET A 11 -9.82 7.06 -3.88
CA MET A 11 -11.12 6.86 -3.23
C MET A 11 -12.21 6.39 -4.20
N ILE A 12 -12.29 7.01 -5.40
CA ILE A 12 -13.28 6.65 -6.41
C ILE A 12 -13.04 5.23 -6.93
N THR A 13 -11.80 4.89 -7.27
CA THR A 13 -11.47 3.55 -7.78
C THR A 13 -11.64 2.47 -6.71
N MET A 14 -11.36 2.78 -5.43
CA MET A 14 -11.63 1.89 -4.31
C MET A 14 -13.14 1.68 -4.09
N LEU A 15 -13.96 2.72 -4.24
CA LEU A 15 -15.42 2.59 -4.13
C LEU A 15 -15.97 1.71 -5.26
N ILE A 16 -15.50 1.89 -6.50
CA ILE A 16 -15.88 1.06 -7.64
C ILE A 16 -15.53 -0.41 -7.37
N ASP A 17 -14.32 -0.69 -6.85
CA ASP A 17 -13.87 -2.05 -6.50
C ASP A 17 -14.81 -2.71 -5.48
N HIS A 18 -15.00 -2.08 -4.34
CA HIS A 18 -15.82 -2.64 -3.26
C HIS A 18 -17.32 -2.77 -3.66
N THR A 19 -17.84 -1.82 -4.42
CA THR A 19 -19.20 -1.92 -4.96
C THR A 19 -19.31 -3.10 -5.93
N SER A 20 -18.31 -3.27 -6.80
CA SER A 20 -18.27 -4.42 -7.71
C SER A 20 -18.17 -5.76 -6.99
N ILE A 21 -17.34 -5.83 -5.94
CA ILE A 21 -17.24 -7.03 -5.09
C ILE A 21 -18.59 -7.33 -4.45
N ALA A 22 -19.28 -6.31 -3.94
CA ALA A 22 -20.59 -6.47 -3.29
C ALA A 22 -21.67 -7.01 -4.24
N TYR A 23 -21.66 -6.59 -5.52
CA TYR A 23 -22.66 -7.01 -6.51
C TYR A 23 -22.32 -8.31 -7.24
N PHE A 24 -21.05 -8.48 -7.63
CA PHE A 24 -20.63 -9.48 -8.61
C PHE A 24 -19.55 -10.44 -8.08
N GLY A 25 -19.03 -10.20 -6.85
CA GLY A 25 -17.89 -10.93 -6.31
C GLY A 25 -16.54 -10.43 -6.84
N TYR A 26 -15.48 -11.22 -6.61
CA TYR A 26 -14.09 -10.81 -6.80
C TYR A 26 -13.56 -10.87 -8.25
N THR A 27 -14.34 -11.28 -9.24
CA THR A 27 -13.84 -11.65 -10.57
C THR A 27 -14.45 -10.82 -11.69
N THR A 28 -14.42 -9.48 -11.56
CA THR A 28 -15.00 -8.59 -12.58
C THR A 28 -13.97 -7.64 -13.17
N LEU A 29 -14.28 -7.07 -14.34
CA LEU A 29 -13.48 -6.01 -14.96
C LEU A 29 -13.41 -4.74 -14.10
N PHE A 30 -14.39 -4.50 -13.24
CA PHE A 30 -14.37 -3.36 -12.31
C PHE A 30 -13.28 -3.51 -11.25
N ASN A 31 -12.90 -4.73 -10.88
CA ASN A 31 -11.78 -4.97 -9.97
C ASN A 31 -10.44 -4.54 -10.60
N VAL A 32 -10.33 -4.52 -11.93
CA VAL A 32 -9.14 -3.98 -12.63
C VAL A 32 -9.00 -2.49 -12.36
N ILE A 33 -10.12 -1.73 -12.36
CA ILE A 33 -10.14 -0.30 -11.98
C ILE A 33 -9.79 -0.13 -10.51
N GLY A 34 -10.29 -1.02 -9.66
CA GLY A 34 -10.00 -1.02 -8.22
C GLY A 34 -8.52 -1.16 -7.88
N ARG A 35 -7.76 -1.91 -8.70
CA ARG A 35 -6.30 -2.07 -8.51
C ARG A 35 -5.52 -0.75 -8.53
N ILE A 36 -6.12 0.32 -9.07
CA ILE A 36 -5.51 1.66 -9.10
C ILE A 36 -5.37 2.26 -7.69
N ALA A 37 -6.26 1.93 -6.76
CA ALA A 37 -6.33 2.59 -5.47
C ALA A 37 -5.10 2.35 -4.59
N PHE A 38 -4.73 1.08 -4.37
CA PHE A 38 -3.67 0.74 -3.41
C PHE A 38 -2.30 1.36 -3.75
N PRO A 39 -1.78 1.29 -4.99
CA PRO A 39 -0.48 1.87 -5.28
C PRO A 39 -0.45 3.39 -5.08
N ILE A 40 -1.56 4.08 -5.31
CA ILE A 40 -1.65 5.52 -5.01
C ILE A 40 -1.59 5.74 -3.49
N PHE A 41 -2.28 4.94 -2.67
CA PHE A 41 -2.16 5.05 -1.21
C PHE A 41 -0.77 4.69 -0.72
N ALA A 42 -0.13 3.65 -1.27
CA ALA A 42 1.23 3.27 -0.96
C ALA A 42 2.22 4.41 -1.25
N PHE A 43 2.10 5.05 -2.42
CA PHE A 43 2.85 6.25 -2.76
C PHE A 43 2.59 7.41 -1.77
N GLN A 44 1.33 7.63 -1.38
CA GLN A 44 0.98 8.68 -0.42
C GLN A 44 1.53 8.43 0.99
N ILE A 45 1.76 7.17 1.39
CA ILE A 45 2.46 6.84 2.64
C ILE A 45 3.93 7.26 2.57
N SER A 46 4.61 6.93 1.47
CA SER A 46 6.01 7.34 1.23
C SER A 46 6.14 8.87 1.23
N GLU A 47 5.31 9.57 0.45
CA GLU A 47 5.26 11.05 0.43
C GLU A 47 4.93 11.63 1.82
N GLY A 48 4.00 11.01 2.51
CA GLY A 48 3.62 11.40 3.87
C GLY A 48 4.78 11.28 4.86
N TYR A 49 5.58 10.22 4.77
CA TYR A 49 6.79 10.05 5.58
C TYR A 49 7.81 11.17 5.33
N ILE A 50 8.08 11.45 4.05
CA ILE A 50 9.10 12.45 3.64
C ILE A 50 8.71 13.87 4.10
N HIS A 51 7.42 14.22 4.00
CA HIS A 51 6.95 15.59 4.23
C HIS A 51 6.31 15.85 5.60
N THR A 52 6.17 14.82 6.46
CA THR A 52 5.51 15.03 7.75
C THR A 52 6.42 15.75 8.75
N LYS A 53 5.86 16.77 9.41
CA LYS A 53 6.53 17.47 10.52
C LYS A 53 6.40 16.71 11.85
N ASN A 54 5.45 15.78 11.96
CA ASN A 54 5.20 15.02 13.19
C ASN A 54 4.87 13.56 12.90
N LEU A 55 5.92 12.76 12.86
CA LEU A 55 5.83 11.35 12.54
C LEU A 55 5.04 10.56 13.60
N LYS A 56 5.17 10.90 14.89
CA LYS A 56 4.40 10.24 15.98
C LYS A 56 2.89 10.41 15.76
N LYS A 57 2.42 11.62 15.42
CA LYS A 57 1.01 11.86 15.09
C LYS A 57 0.58 11.14 13.82
N TYR A 58 1.49 10.91 12.88
CA TYR A 58 1.20 10.16 11.66
C TYR A 58 0.99 8.67 11.95
N PHE A 59 1.89 8.05 12.71
CA PHE A 59 1.74 6.69 13.21
C PHE A 59 0.44 6.50 13.99
N LEU A 60 0.20 7.37 14.97
CA LEU A 60 -1.01 7.28 15.81
C LEU A 60 -2.29 7.32 14.96
N ARG A 61 -2.37 8.20 13.97
CA ARG A 61 -3.56 8.27 13.09
C ARG A 61 -3.76 6.97 12.30
N LEU A 62 -2.72 6.44 11.65
CA LEU A 62 -2.85 5.19 10.88
C LEU A 62 -3.23 4.04 11.80
N PHE A 63 -2.63 3.93 12.97
CA PHE A 63 -2.94 2.90 13.96
C PHE A 63 -4.40 3.00 14.45
N CYS A 64 -4.85 4.18 14.85
CA CYS A 64 -6.24 4.38 15.28
C CYS A 64 -7.23 4.01 14.18
N PHE A 65 -6.97 4.41 12.92
CA PHE A 65 -7.86 4.06 11.82
C PHE A 65 -7.75 2.59 11.40
N ALA A 66 -6.61 1.93 11.62
CA ALA A 66 -6.51 0.48 11.47
C ALA A 66 -7.45 -0.24 12.45
N ILE A 67 -7.52 0.18 13.70
CA ILE A 67 -8.43 -0.39 14.71
C ILE A 67 -9.89 -0.05 14.39
N ILE A 68 -10.21 1.22 14.14
CA ILE A 68 -11.58 1.68 13.85
C ILE A 68 -12.16 0.99 12.60
N SER A 69 -11.33 0.80 11.58
CA SER A 69 -11.76 0.22 10.30
C SER A 69 -11.83 -1.30 10.33
N GLN A 70 -11.30 -1.96 11.36
CA GLN A 70 -11.24 -3.43 11.39
C GLN A 70 -12.65 -4.04 11.45
N VAL A 71 -13.52 -3.51 12.28
CA VAL A 71 -14.91 -4.00 12.37
C VAL A 71 -15.69 -3.80 11.08
N PRO A 72 -15.76 -2.59 10.48
CA PRO A 72 -16.35 -2.39 9.16
C PRO A 72 -15.80 -3.32 8.07
N PHE A 73 -14.49 -3.52 8.06
CA PHE A 73 -13.82 -4.37 7.08
C PHE A 73 -14.21 -5.86 7.26
N MET A 74 -14.22 -6.34 8.51
CA MET A 74 -14.61 -7.72 8.80
C MET A 74 -16.08 -7.96 8.47
N LEU A 75 -16.98 -7.03 8.79
CA LEU A 75 -18.40 -7.12 8.46
C LEU A 75 -18.60 -7.20 6.94
N PHE A 76 -17.94 -6.34 6.18
CA PHE A 76 -18.00 -6.37 4.71
C PHE A 76 -17.43 -7.68 4.16
N ASN A 77 -16.24 -8.11 4.61
CA ASN A 77 -15.62 -9.35 4.15
C ASN A 77 -16.41 -10.60 4.53
N SER A 78 -17.08 -10.61 5.68
CA SER A 78 -17.87 -11.79 6.13
C SER A 78 -19.00 -12.16 5.17
N THR A 79 -19.40 -11.26 4.26
CA THR A 79 -20.37 -11.56 3.19
C THR A 79 -19.79 -12.43 2.09
N PHE A 80 -18.46 -12.54 1.97
CA PHE A 80 -17.78 -13.22 0.86
C PHE A 80 -16.78 -14.28 1.31
N THR A 81 -16.22 -14.16 2.50
CA THR A 81 -15.22 -15.08 3.04
C THR A 81 -15.29 -15.14 4.56
N ASN A 82 -14.99 -16.32 5.12
CA ASN A 82 -14.89 -16.52 6.57
C ASN A 82 -13.43 -16.34 7.08
N ASN A 83 -12.51 -15.97 6.21
CA ASN A 83 -11.12 -15.83 6.59
C ASN A 83 -10.88 -14.50 7.30
N PHE A 84 -10.15 -14.55 8.42
CA PHE A 84 -9.69 -13.35 9.09
C PHE A 84 -8.54 -12.71 8.31
N SER A 85 -8.61 -11.39 8.14
CA SER A 85 -7.51 -10.57 7.62
C SER A 85 -7.51 -9.18 8.26
N PHE A 86 -6.32 -8.56 8.33
CA PHE A 86 -6.21 -7.18 8.74
C PHE A 86 -6.48 -6.24 7.57
N ASN A 87 -7.17 -5.13 7.86
CA ASN A 87 -7.55 -4.15 6.86
C ASN A 87 -6.34 -3.37 6.29
N ILE A 88 -6.60 -2.62 5.21
CA ILE A 88 -5.59 -1.84 4.48
C ILE A 88 -4.83 -0.83 5.35
N PHE A 89 -5.46 -0.20 6.36
CA PHE A 89 -4.75 0.73 7.25
C PHE A 89 -3.68 0.02 8.08
N GLY A 90 -3.89 -1.27 8.42
CA GLY A 90 -2.87 -2.11 9.02
C GLY A 90 -1.64 -2.24 8.12
N THR A 91 -1.85 -2.57 6.83
CA THR A 91 -0.76 -2.64 5.84
C THR A 91 -0.03 -1.31 5.69
N LEU A 92 -0.78 -0.20 5.59
CA LEU A 92 -0.19 1.14 5.47
C LEU A 92 0.61 1.55 6.71
N PHE A 93 0.14 1.15 7.91
CA PHE A 93 0.84 1.38 9.17
C PHE A 93 2.15 0.59 9.25
N VAL A 94 2.10 -0.72 8.94
CA VAL A 94 3.30 -1.58 8.91
C VAL A 94 4.29 -1.12 7.84
N GLY A 95 3.81 -0.71 6.66
CA GLY A 95 4.66 -0.13 5.62
C GLY A 95 5.35 1.17 6.05
N LEU A 96 4.64 2.03 6.80
CA LEU A 96 5.25 3.24 7.38
C LEU A 96 6.31 2.89 8.44
N LEU A 97 6.07 1.85 9.27
CA LEU A 97 7.06 1.33 10.22
C LEU A 97 8.30 0.79 9.50
N ALA A 98 8.11 0.06 8.40
CA ALA A 98 9.20 -0.49 7.60
C ALA A 98 10.09 0.63 7.03
N ILE A 99 9.51 1.70 6.47
CA ILE A 99 10.26 2.87 6.01
C ILE A 99 11.02 3.52 7.17
N TRP A 100 10.35 3.76 8.29
CA TRP A 100 10.95 4.41 9.44
C TRP A 100 12.12 3.62 10.01
N LEU A 101 11.97 2.30 10.15
CA LEU A 101 13.03 1.46 10.70
C LEU A 101 14.21 1.38 9.74
N TYR A 102 13.95 1.20 8.44
CA TYR A 102 14.99 1.25 7.41
C TYR A 102 15.78 2.55 7.48
N ASP A 103 15.09 3.69 7.52
CA ASP A 103 15.71 5.02 7.53
C ASP A 103 16.58 5.22 8.79
N LYS A 104 16.10 4.75 9.93
CA LYS A 104 16.84 4.78 11.19
C LYS A 104 18.11 3.92 11.16
N ILE A 105 18.02 2.70 10.64
CA ILE A 105 19.16 1.77 10.56
C ILE A 105 20.14 2.24 9.49
N ALA A 106 19.68 2.57 8.30
CA ALA A 106 20.53 2.95 7.17
C ALA A 106 21.33 4.23 7.41
N ASN A 107 20.81 5.14 8.26
CA ASN A 107 21.45 6.40 8.62
C ASN A 107 22.00 6.39 10.07
N CYS A 108 22.18 5.21 10.66
CA CYS A 108 22.80 5.10 11.98
C CYS A 108 24.32 5.27 11.87
N ASP A 109 24.89 6.06 12.77
CA ASP A 109 26.35 6.23 12.91
C ASP A 109 27.01 5.08 13.70
N PHE A 110 26.45 3.89 13.59
CA PHE A 110 27.00 2.71 14.27
C PHE A 110 28.23 2.21 13.53
N GLU A 111 29.39 2.37 14.13
CA GLU A 111 30.68 1.94 13.60
C GLU A 111 30.99 0.52 14.09
N LEU A 112 30.84 -0.48 13.20
CA LEU A 112 31.24 -1.88 13.44
C LEU A 112 32.70 -2.11 13.08
N THR A 113 33.20 -1.32 12.11
CA THR A 113 34.55 -1.45 11.60
C THR A 113 35.23 -0.08 11.54
N LYS A 114 36.53 -0.06 11.28
CA LYS A 114 37.28 1.20 11.04
C LYS A 114 36.98 1.81 9.66
N ASN A 115 36.14 1.15 8.83
CA ASN A 115 35.84 1.57 7.46
C ASN A 115 34.39 2.07 7.35
N LYS A 116 34.21 3.39 7.40
CA LYS A 116 32.89 4.05 7.31
C LYS A 116 32.07 3.66 6.08
N LYS A 117 32.72 3.38 4.93
CA LYS A 117 31.99 2.94 3.71
C LYS A 117 31.42 1.55 3.88
N PHE A 118 32.15 0.65 4.53
CA PHE A 118 31.71 -0.70 4.78
C PHE A 118 30.57 -0.71 5.80
N ASP A 119 30.67 0.07 6.86
CA ASP A 119 29.61 0.21 7.87
C ASP A 119 28.32 0.76 7.28
N LEU A 120 28.41 1.75 6.36
CA LEU A 120 27.23 2.25 5.65
C LEU A 120 26.54 1.17 4.79
N ILE A 121 27.30 0.30 4.14
CA ILE A 121 26.76 -0.82 3.36
C ILE A 121 26.06 -1.82 4.29
N ILE A 122 26.69 -2.20 5.41
CA ILE A 122 26.09 -3.10 6.40
C ILE A 122 24.79 -2.52 6.93
N ASN A 123 24.76 -1.26 7.34
CA ASN A 123 23.57 -0.60 7.86
C ASN A 123 22.43 -0.61 6.83
N LYS A 124 22.71 -0.35 5.55
CA LYS A 124 21.71 -0.46 4.48
C LYS A 124 21.20 -1.90 4.32
N VAL A 125 22.09 -2.89 4.32
CA VAL A 125 21.70 -4.30 4.20
C VAL A 125 20.81 -4.72 5.39
N VAL A 126 21.19 -4.37 6.61
CA VAL A 126 20.38 -4.64 7.82
C VAL A 126 19.03 -3.93 7.74
N GLY A 127 19.02 -2.69 7.24
CA GLY A 127 17.78 -1.96 6.97
C GLY A 127 16.88 -2.69 5.97
N PHE A 128 17.42 -3.21 4.86
CA PHE A 128 16.65 -4.02 3.90
C PHE A 128 16.11 -5.31 4.52
N VAL A 129 16.92 -6.00 5.33
CA VAL A 129 16.47 -7.20 6.06
C VAL A 129 15.26 -6.87 6.95
N SER A 130 15.25 -5.70 7.62
CA SER A 130 14.11 -5.29 8.43
C SER A 130 12.83 -5.10 7.60
N VAL A 131 12.93 -4.55 6.38
CA VAL A 131 11.78 -4.41 5.46
C VAL A 131 11.25 -5.78 5.03
N ILE A 132 12.12 -6.72 4.71
CA ILE A 132 11.76 -8.11 4.37
C ILE A 132 11.02 -8.76 5.54
N LEU A 133 11.51 -8.60 6.76
CA LEU A 133 10.86 -9.13 7.97
C LEU A 133 9.45 -8.58 8.16
N PHE A 134 9.24 -7.26 7.99
CA PHE A 134 7.90 -6.67 8.03
C PHE A 134 7.01 -7.21 6.91
N GLY A 135 7.56 -7.46 5.72
CA GLY A 135 6.83 -8.09 4.62
C GLY A 135 6.38 -9.50 4.99
N ILE A 136 7.27 -10.34 5.54
CA ILE A 136 6.96 -11.71 5.99
C ILE A 136 5.90 -11.68 7.09
N ILE A 137 6.05 -10.81 8.10
CA ILE A 137 5.06 -10.65 9.18
C ILE A 137 3.70 -10.27 8.59
N SER A 138 3.66 -9.36 7.62
CA SER A 138 2.41 -8.94 6.99
C SER A 138 1.73 -10.08 6.22
N GLU A 139 2.50 -10.96 5.58
CA GLU A 139 1.97 -12.13 4.88
C GLU A 139 1.43 -13.17 5.87
N VAL A 140 2.22 -13.53 6.88
CA VAL A 140 1.85 -14.54 7.90
C VAL A 140 0.65 -14.09 8.74
N CYS A 141 0.56 -12.80 9.05
CA CYS A 141 -0.57 -12.23 9.79
C CYS A 141 -1.79 -11.90 8.91
N HIS A 142 -1.76 -12.24 7.62
CA HIS A 142 -2.86 -11.98 6.68
C HIS A 142 -3.27 -10.50 6.60
N PHE A 143 -2.30 -9.59 6.53
CA PHE A 143 -2.61 -8.20 6.22
C PHE A 143 -3.07 -8.06 4.76
N ASP A 144 -4.02 -7.16 4.52
CA ASP A 144 -4.43 -6.83 3.16
C ASP A 144 -3.20 -6.41 2.33
N TYR A 145 -3.05 -6.98 1.13
CA TYR A 145 -1.86 -6.91 0.26
C TYR A 145 -0.56 -7.55 0.81
N GLY A 146 -0.49 -8.07 2.04
CA GLY A 146 0.61 -8.88 2.58
C GLY A 146 2.02 -8.33 2.31
N PHE A 147 2.94 -9.22 1.97
CA PHE A 147 4.33 -8.88 1.64
C PHE A 147 4.44 -7.86 0.51
N TRP A 148 3.65 -8.05 -0.56
CA TRP A 148 3.69 -7.15 -1.72
C TRP A 148 3.32 -5.71 -1.34
N GLY A 149 2.35 -5.54 -0.44
CA GLY A 149 1.95 -4.22 0.04
C GLY A 149 3.09 -3.46 0.70
N ILE A 150 3.85 -4.13 1.59
CA ILE A 150 5.01 -3.53 2.25
C ILE A 150 6.12 -3.21 1.24
N ALA A 151 6.38 -4.15 0.31
CA ALA A 151 7.40 -3.97 -0.73
C ALA A 151 7.11 -2.74 -1.59
N ILE A 152 5.85 -2.51 -2.03
CA ILE A 152 5.47 -1.37 -2.86
C ILE A 152 5.55 -0.04 -2.09
N ILE A 153 5.11 -0.01 -0.83
CA ILE A 153 5.22 1.18 0.03
C ILE A 153 6.70 1.58 0.17
N PHE A 154 7.56 0.59 0.46
CA PHE A 154 8.99 0.81 0.60
C PHE A 154 9.66 1.21 -0.72
N LEU A 155 9.27 0.58 -1.84
CA LEU A 155 9.78 0.88 -3.17
C LEU A 155 9.59 2.37 -3.54
N PHE A 156 8.42 2.92 -3.32
CA PHE A 156 8.16 4.34 -3.56
C PHE A 156 9.00 5.27 -2.69
N TYR A 157 9.33 4.87 -1.47
CA TYR A 157 10.25 5.60 -0.61
C TYR A 157 11.70 5.49 -1.10
N PHE A 158 12.14 4.28 -1.43
CA PHE A 158 13.52 4.01 -1.79
C PHE A 158 13.93 4.69 -3.11
N PHE A 159 13.05 4.63 -4.10
CA PHE A 159 13.28 5.25 -5.43
C PHE A 159 12.70 6.68 -5.56
N LYS A 160 12.43 7.37 -4.46
CA LYS A 160 11.83 8.73 -4.48
C LYS A 160 12.57 9.74 -5.36
N ASN A 161 13.88 9.59 -5.53
CA ASN A 161 14.74 10.47 -6.34
C ASN A 161 15.13 9.86 -7.70
N ASP A 162 14.70 8.63 -7.98
CA ASP A 162 15.01 7.91 -9.23
C ASP A 162 13.71 7.40 -9.87
N LYS A 163 13.17 8.20 -10.79
CA LYS A 163 11.92 7.86 -11.49
C LYS A 163 12.05 6.62 -12.37
N LEU A 164 13.22 6.41 -12.99
CA LEU A 164 13.44 5.26 -13.86
C LEU A 164 13.53 3.97 -13.03
N GLY A 165 14.29 3.98 -11.96
CA GLY A 165 14.33 2.88 -10.99
C GLY A 165 12.94 2.59 -10.43
N MET A 166 12.20 3.61 -10.00
CA MET A 166 10.81 3.46 -9.53
C MET A 166 9.95 2.75 -10.58
N LEU A 167 10.00 3.16 -11.85
CA LEU A 167 9.21 2.56 -12.93
C LEU A 167 9.57 1.09 -13.13
N ILE A 168 10.87 0.79 -13.31
CA ILE A 168 11.34 -0.58 -13.60
C ILE A 168 10.98 -1.52 -12.47
N PHE A 169 11.35 -1.17 -11.23
CA PHE A 169 11.12 -2.04 -10.08
C PHE A 169 9.64 -2.18 -9.73
N TYR A 170 8.82 -1.12 -9.94
CA TYR A 170 7.38 -1.20 -9.75
C TYR A 170 6.70 -2.14 -10.74
N ILE A 171 7.00 -2.02 -12.04
CA ILE A 171 6.46 -2.91 -13.08
C ILE A 171 6.89 -4.35 -12.80
N THR A 172 8.18 -4.56 -12.47
CA THR A 172 8.71 -5.89 -12.13
C THR A 172 7.96 -6.50 -10.93
N ALA A 173 7.73 -5.72 -9.86
CA ALA A 173 6.98 -6.19 -8.70
C ALA A 173 5.52 -6.56 -9.03
N CYS A 174 4.87 -5.83 -9.93
CA CYS A 174 3.53 -6.17 -10.40
C CYS A 174 3.53 -7.46 -11.22
N ILE A 175 4.48 -7.62 -12.15
CA ILE A 175 4.61 -8.84 -12.97
C ILE A 175 4.90 -10.06 -12.08
N ILE A 176 5.77 -9.95 -11.10
CA ILE A 176 6.07 -11.04 -10.17
C ILE A 176 4.81 -11.43 -9.40
N LYS A 177 4.08 -10.46 -8.82
CA LYS A 177 2.85 -10.74 -8.06
C LYS A 177 1.85 -11.56 -8.87
N TYR A 178 1.50 -11.10 -10.06
CA TYR A 178 0.50 -11.77 -10.89
C TYR A 178 1.04 -13.00 -11.61
N GLY A 179 2.35 -13.04 -11.90
CA GLY A 179 3.04 -14.24 -12.36
C GLY A 179 2.99 -15.37 -11.35
N VAL A 180 3.24 -15.09 -10.08
CA VAL A 180 3.09 -16.06 -8.99
C VAL A 180 1.64 -16.55 -8.91
N ASN A 181 0.64 -15.67 -9.01
CA ASN A 181 -0.76 -16.07 -9.01
C ASN A 181 -1.08 -17.03 -10.18
N ILE A 182 -0.55 -16.78 -11.36
CA ILE A 182 -0.72 -17.67 -12.53
C ILE A 182 -0.07 -19.03 -12.30
N ILE A 183 1.11 -19.08 -11.66
CA ILE A 183 1.82 -20.33 -11.35
C ILE A 183 1.06 -21.14 -10.30
N VAL A 184 0.55 -20.49 -9.24
CA VAL A 184 -0.11 -21.16 -8.11
C VAL A 184 -1.53 -21.58 -8.43
N TYR A 185 -2.32 -20.72 -9.08
CA TYR A 185 -3.76 -20.91 -9.29
C TYR A 185 -4.14 -21.27 -10.74
N GLY A 186 -3.15 -21.34 -11.63
CA GLY A 186 -3.36 -21.55 -13.07
C GLY A 186 -3.62 -20.25 -13.85
N TYR A 187 -3.49 -20.35 -15.18
CA TYR A 187 -3.71 -19.20 -16.06
C TYR A 187 -5.19 -18.79 -16.09
N HIS A 188 -5.43 -17.51 -15.82
CA HIS A 188 -6.72 -16.88 -16.07
C HIS A 188 -6.48 -15.47 -16.61
N TYR A 189 -7.16 -15.09 -17.70
CA TYR A 189 -6.94 -13.80 -18.39
C TYR A 189 -7.11 -12.58 -17.47
N LEU A 190 -7.96 -12.70 -16.42
CA LEU A 190 -8.14 -11.62 -15.43
C LEU A 190 -6.86 -11.28 -14.67
N TYR A 191 -5.94 -12.24 -14.44
CA TYR A 191 -4.66 -11.92 -13.78
C TYR A 191 -3.82 -10.96 -14.63
N VAL A 192 -3.87 -11.09 -15.96
CA VAL A 192 -3.19 -10.16 -16.87
C VAL A 192 -3.84 -8.78 -16.80
N LEU A 193 -5.17 -8.70 -16.83
CA LEU A 193 -5.90 -7.44 -16.72
C LEU A 193 -5.68 -6.77 -15.35
N LEU A 194 -5.71 -7.54 -14.26
CA LEU A 194 -5.41 -7.04 -12.91
C LEU A 194 -3.96 -6.53 -12.81
N CYS A 195 -3.00 -7.20 -13.46
CA CYS A 195 -1.62 -6.72 -13.56
C CYS A 195 -1.56 -5.36 -14.25
N ILE A 196 -2.22 -5.20 -15.40
CA ILE A 196 -2.31 -3.93 -16.13
C ILE A 196 -2.96 -2.85 -15.25
N GLY A 197 -4.10 -3.16 -14.61
CA GLY A 197 -4.78 -2.25 -13.70
C GLY A 197 -3.91 -1.81 -12.51
N THR A 198 -3.04 -2.70 -12.02
CA THR A 198 -2.10 -2.40 -10.95
C THR A 198 -0.91 -1.55 -11.44
N ILE A 199 -0.50 -1.66 -12.71
CA ILE A 199 0.58 -0.86 -13.31
C ILE A 199 0.12 0.57 -13.63
N LEU A 200 -1.13 0.76 -14.07
CA LEU A 200 -1.67 2.06 -14.49
C LEU A 200 -1.44 3.22 -13.50
N PRO A 201 -1.50 3.05 -12.16
CA PRO A 201 -1.27 4.11 -11.19
C PRO A 201 0.06 4.85 -11.34
N ILE A 202 1.08 4.23 -11.92
CA ILE A 202 2.39 4.86 -12.10
C ILE A 202 2.29 6.12 -12.97
N ILE A 203 1.36 6.15 -13.95
CA ILE A 203 1.11 7.31 -14.80
C ILE A 203 0.63 8.49 -13.94
N PHE A 204 -0.33 8.26 -13.06
CA PHE A 204 -0.84 9.30 -12.15
C PHE A 204 0.21 9.77 -11.15
N ILE A 205 1.03 8.84 -10.65
CA ILE A 205 2.14 9.13 -9.73
C ILE A 205 3.18 9.99 -10.43
N PHE A 206 3.52 9.71 -11.69
CA PHE A 206 4.49 10.51 -12.46
C PHE A 206 3.97 11.91 -12.83
N LEU A 207 2.65 12.07 -12.94
CA LEU A 207 2.00 13.37 -13.13
C LEU A 207 1.88 14.17 -11.82
N TYR A 208 2.28 13.59 -10.69
CA TYR A 208 2.31 14.31 -9.40
C TYR A 208 3.34 15.44 -9.42
N ASN A 209 2.92 16.62 -8.95
CA ASN A 209 3.72 17.86 -9.00
C ASN A 209 4.32 18.28 -7.64
N GLY A 210 4.35 17.38 -6.65
CA GLY A 210 4.86 17.67 -5.31
C GLY A 210 3.94 18.56 -4.44
N LYS A 211 2.81 19.04 -4.96
CA LYS A 211 1.92 19.95 -4.23
C LYS A 211 0.81 19.19 -3.50
N GLN A 212 0.53 19.57 -2.26
CA GLN A 212 -0.50 18.93 -1.44
C GLN A 212 -1.93 19.14 -1.97
N GLY A 213 -2.25 20.34 -2.45
CA GLY A 213 -3.62 20.72 -2.82
C GLY A 213 -4.54 20.88 -1.60
N LYS A 214 -5.87 20.65 -1.77
CA LYS A 214 -6.86 20.76 -0.69
C LYS A 214 -6.61 19.71 0.41
N LYS A 215 -6.76 20.09 1.67
CA LYS A 215 -6.55 19.21 2.83
C LYS A 215 -7.83 18.42 3.12
N ILE A 216 -7.91 17.17 2.67
CA ILE A 216 -9.05 16.26 2.91
C ILE A 216 -8.69 15.08 3.83
N LYS A 217 -7.67 15.27 4.66
CA LYS A 217 -7.08 14.19 5.47
C LYS A 217 -8.12 13.38 6.26
N TYR A 218 -9.00 14.04 7.01
CA TYR A 218 -10.01 13.35 7.82
C TYR A 218 -11.09 12.68 6.97
N LEU A 219 -11.49 13.31 5.87
CA LEU A 219 -12.40 12.69 4.90
C LEU A 219 -11.83 11.39 4.35
N LEU A 220 -10.55 11.39 3.97
CA LEU A 220 -9.86 10.20 3.47
C LEU A 220 -9.88 9.05 4.48
N TYR A 221 -9.57 9.33 5.74
CA TYR A 221 -9.55 8.32 6.78
C TYR A 221 -10.95 7.79 7.12
N ALA A 222 -11.95 8.67 7.22
CA ALA A 222 -13.33 8.29 7.51
C ALA A 222 -14.01 7.58 6.35
N PHE A 223 -13.64 7.91 5.11
CA PHE A 223 -14.24 7.32 3.90
C PHE A 223 -14.16 5.79 3.90
N TYR A 224 -13.00 5.24 4.26
CA TYR A 224 -12.78 3.79 4.20
C TYR A 224 -13.73 2.99 5.12
N PRO A 225 -13.83 3.22 6.43
CA PRO A 225 -14.77 2.47 7.25
C PRO A 225 -16.24 2.77 6.92
N VAL A 226 -16.56 4.01 6.52
CA VAL A 226 -17.95 4.42 6.26
C VAL A 226 -18.51 3.75 5.01
N HIS A 227 -17.77 3.77 3.88
CA HIS A 227 -18.31 3.16 2.65
C HIS A 227 -18.42 1.62 2.77
N LEU A 228 -17.53 0.95 3.53
CA LEU A 228 -17.64 -0.49 3.79
C LEU A 228 -18.89 -0.81 4.61
N LEU A 229 -19.20 -0.02 5.64
CA LEU A 229 -20.44 -0.18 6.40
C LEU A 229 -21.68 0.05 5.54
N ILE A 230 -21.69 1.10 4.72
CA ILE A 230 -22.80 1.38 3.81
C ILE A 230 -23.01 0.19 2.87
N LEU A 231 -21.96 -0.30 2.23
CA LEU A 231 -22.05 -1.45 1.33
C LEU A 231 -22.52 -2.72 2.08
N TYR A 232 -22.02 -2.97 3.28
CA TYR A 232 -22.46 -4.09 4.10
C TYR A 232 -23.97 -4.05 4.36
N PHE A 233 -24.54 -2.90 4.76
CA PHE A 233 -25.97 -2.78 5.05
C PHE A 233 -26.86 -2.78 3.80
N ILE A 234 -26.35 -2.41 2.64
CA ILE A 234 -27.10 -2.45 1.38
C ILE A 234 -27.19 -3.88 0.83
N PHE A 235 -26.14 -4.68 1.01
CA PHE A 235 -26.00 -5.99 0.35
C PHE A 235 -26.12 -7.19 1.29
N LYS A 236 -26.35 -6.95 2.57
CA LYS A 236 -26.74 -8.00 3.53
C LYS A 236 -28.22 -8.32 3.41
#